data_759be5285765dc280e73bc0497e8fb76
#
_entry.id   759be5285765dc280e73bc0497e8fb76
#
_cell.length_a   1.000
_cell.length_b   1.000
_cell.length_c   1.000
_cell.angle_alpha   90.00
_cell.angle_beta   90.00
_cell.angle_gamma   90.00
#
_symmetry.space_group_name_H-M   'P 1'
#
loop_
_entity.id
_entity.type
_entity.pdbx_description
1 polymer ?
#
loop_
_entity_poly.entity_id
_entity_poly.type
_entity_poly.pdbx_seq_one_letter_code
_entity_poly.pdbx_strand_id
1 'polypeptide(L)'
;VIYEEPRWEPLAALPAGEPEGSFSGRWEDRLWLNVPGPFYTGIADNCWTGRLHAPRHVLYGGEYFGEYVYRQPATSAEVLNLVAAAQQDPYHGYACDGDSRWTVSTTRTVQPATDNS
;
A
#
# COMPACT_ATOMS: atom_id res chain seq x y z
N VAL A 1 30.80 10.35 16.13
CA VAL A 1 30.18 9.35 15.27
C VAL A 1 28.67 9.44 15.44
N ILE A 2 28.00 9.26 14.36
CA ILE A 2 26.56 9.31 14.40
C ILE A 2 26.06 7.89 14.53
N TYR A 3 25.34 7.67 15.61
CA TYR A 3 24.69 6.41 15.81
C TYR A 3 23.35 6.41 15.11
N GLU A 4 23.11 5.41 14.29
CA GLU A 4 21.82 5.22 13.65
C GLU A 4 21.23 3.92 14.12
N GLU A 5 19.99 4.00 14.54
CA GLU A 5 19.28 2.80 14.90
C GLU A 5 18.96 1.99 13.67
N PRO A 6 18.91 0.67 13.80
CA PRO A 6 18.47 -0.14 12.68
C PRO A 6 17.11 0.31 12.19
N ARG A 7 16.98 0.44 10.91
CA ARG A 7 15.73 0.88 10.31
C ARG A 7 14.75 -0.28 10.30
N TRP A 8 13.51 0.08 10.57
CA TRP A 8 12.43 -0.87 10.39
C TRP A 8 12.24 -1.15 8.90
N GLU A 9 12.29 -2.42 8.53
CA GLU A 9 12.18 -2.83 7.14
C GLU A 9 10.94 -3.68 6.98
N PRO A 10 9.81 -3.08 6.60
CA PRO A 10 8.56 -3.84 6.50
C PRO A 10 8.64 -5.00 5.54
N LEU A 11 9.39 -4.85 4.45
CA LEU A 11 9.47 -5.92 3.46
C LEU A 11 10.17 -7.14 3.98
N ALA A 12 11.01 -6.99 5.00
CA ALA A 12 11.68 -8.14 5.60
C ALA A 12 10.72 -9.04 6.36
N ALA A 13 9.53 -8.54 6.69
CA ALA A 13 8.53 -9.33 7.39
C ALA A 13 7.61 -10.10 6.45
N LEU A 14 7.81 -9.99 5.14
CA LEU A 14 6.98 -10.72 4.19
C LEU A 14 7.26 -12.21 4.29
N PRO A 15 6.21 -13.03 4.23
CA PRO A 15 6.40 -14.48 4.27
C PRO A 15 6.99 -15.01 2.97
N ALA A 16 7.41 -16.27 3.00
CA ALA A 16 7.93 -16.93 1.83
C ALA A 16 6.89 -16.90 0.71
N GLY A 17 7.36 -16.68 -0.51
CA GLY A 17 6.47 -16.56 -1.66
C GLY A 17 5.99 -15.15 -1.94
N GLU A 18 6.26 -14.22 -1.04
CA GLU A 18 5.92 -12.82 -1.27
C GLU A 18 7.18 -12.04 -1.57
N PRO A 19 7.09 -10.99 -2.38
CA PRO A 19 5.85 -10.36 -2.86
C PRO A 19 5.23 -11.00 -4.10
N GLU A 20 5.85 -11.98 -4.67
CA GLU A 20 5.42 -12.51 -5.97
C GLU A 20 4.03 -13.13 -5.93
N GLY A 21 3.63 -13.63 -4.76
CA GLY A 21 2.35 -14.32 -4.66
C GLY A 21 1.15 -13.41 -4.66
N SER A 22 1.26 -12.22 -4.07
CA SER A 22 0.08 -11.40 -3.82
C SER A 22 0.23 -9.96 -4.27
N PHE A 23 1.44 -9.49 -4.50
CA PHE A 23 1.68 -8.07 -4.76
C PHE A 23 2.03 -7.85 -6.22
N SER A 24 0.99 -7.82 -7.06
CA SER A 24 1.17 -7.62 -8.49
C SER A 24 0.54 -6.32 -8.97
N GLY A 25 0.15 -5.43 -8.07
CA GLY A 25 -0.36 -4.14 -8.45
C GLY A 25 0.68 -3.31 -9.19
N ARG A 26 0.19 -2.36 -9.97
CA ARG A 26 1.05 -1.57 -10.85
C ARG A 26 1.09 -0.14 -10.38
N TRP A 27 2.30 0.43 -10.38
CA TRP A 27 2.50 1.83 -9.98
C TRP A 27 1.66 2.78 -10.83
N GLU A 28 1.51 2.49 -12.10
CA GLU A 28 0.73 3.34 -12.99
C GLU A 28 -0.74 3.43 -12.60
N ASP A 29 -1.24 2.41 -11.92
CA ASP A 29 -2.64 2.33 -11.54
C ASP A 29 -2.89 2.82 -10.12
N ARG A 30 -1.88 3.33 -9.43
CA ARG A 30 -2.00 3.64 -8.01
C ARG A 30 -3.08 4.67 -7.76
N LEU A 31 -3.81 4.44 -6.68
CA LEU A 31 -4.80 5.40 -6.23
C LEU A 31 -4.07 6.55 -5.55
N TRP A 32 -4.40 7.77 -5.91
CA TRP A 32 -3.67 8.94 -5.41
C TRP A 32 -3.82 9.12 -3.91
N LEU A 33 -4.79 8.44 -3.29
CA LEU A 33 -5.04 8.53 -1.85
C LEU A 33 -4.04 7.74 -1.02
N ASN A 34 -3.29 6.80 -1.63
CA ASN A 34 -2.29 6.05 -0.88
C ASN A 34 -1.26 6.98 -0.26
N VAL A 35 -0.87 6.67 0.98
CA VAL A 35 0.22 7.42 1.62
C VAL A 35 1.56 6.85 1.17
N PRO A 36 2.61 7.67 1.13
CA PRO A 36 3.93 7.17 0.75
C PRO A 36 4.42 6.07 1.67
N GLY A 37 5.13 5.12 1.11
CA GLY A 37 5.68 3.99 1.82
C GLY A 37 5.75 2.79 0.90
N PRO A 38 6.19 1.64 1.42
CA PRO A 38 6.35 0.47 0.56
C PRO A 38 5.04 -0.06 0.01
N PHE A 39 3.96 -0.02 0.78
CA PHE A 39 2.71 -0.64 0.36
C PHE A 39 1.75 0.38 -0.22
N TYR A 40 1.12 0.02 -1.32
CA TYR A 40 0.09 0.86 -1.91
C TYR A 40 -0.85 -0.03 -2.72
N THR A 41 -1.95 0.56 -3.18
CA THR A 41 -2.91 -0.14 -4.01
C THR A 41 -3.05 0.57 -5.34
N GLY A 42 -3.32 -0.21 -6.37
CA GLY A 42 -3.79 0.30 -7.64
C GLY A 42 -5.26 -0.01 -7.79
N ILE A 43 -5.59 -0.81 -8.81
CA ILE A 43 -6.98 -1.24 -9.03
C ILE A 43 -7.24 -2.39 -8.06
N ALA A 44 -8.04 -2.12 -7.05
CA ALA A 44 -8.29 -3.08 -5.99
C ALA A 44 -9.79 -3.19 -5.73
N ASP A 45 -10.13 -4.19 -4.94
CA ASP A 45 -11.50 -4.49 -4.59
C ASP A 45 -12.14 -3.35 -3.80
N ASN A 46 -13.46 -3.20 -3.93
CA ASN A 46 -14.20 -2.27 -3.09
C ASN A 46 -15.27 -2.98 -2.28
N CYS A 47 -15.08 -4.26 -2.00
CA CYS A 47 -16.06 -5.08 -1.30
C CYS A 47 -15.63 -5.39 0.13
N TRP A 48 -14.80 -4.55 0.73
CA TRP A 48 -14.42 -4.61 2.15
C TRP A 48 -13.41 -5.70 2.50
N THR A 49 -12.91 -6.47 1.53
CA THR A 49 -12.00 -7.55 1.86
C THR A 49 -10.70 -7.05 2.48
N GLY A 50 -10.13 -5.99 1.90
CA GLY A 50 -8.88 -5.46 2.43
C GLY A 50 -9.06 -4.87 3.82
N ARG A 51 -10.13 -4.12 4.02
CA ARG A 51 -10.37 -3.51 5.33
C ARG A 51 -10.71 -4.55 6.39
N LEU A 52 -11.31 -5.65 5.98
CA LEU A 52 -11.59 -6.73 6.92
C LEU A 52 -10.31 -7.29 7.52
N HIS A 53 -9.27 -7.41 6.71
CA HIS A 53 -8.00 -7.99 7.14
C HIS A 53 -7.03 -6.95 7.68
N ALA A 54 -7.10 -5.72 7.21
CA ALA A 54 -6.14 -4.69 7.60
C ALA A 54 -6.87 -3.37 7.90
N PRO A 55 -7.76 -3.35 8.90
CA PRO A 55 -8.58 -2.14 9.16
C PRO A 55 -7.76 -0.93 9.59
N ARG A 56 -6.56 -1.13 10.08
CA ARG A 56 -5.71 -0.02 10.51
C ARG A 56 -4.88 0.55 9.37
N HIS A 57 -4.98 -0.04 8.18
CA HIS A 57 -4.11 0.35 7.09
C HIS A 57 -4.86 0.62 5.80
N VAL A 58 -6.11 0.18 5.69
CA VAL A 58 -6.85 0.23 4.44
C VAL A 58 -8.18 0.94 4.67
N LEU A 59 -8.46 1.91 3.80
CA LEU A 59 -9.75 2.58 3.73
C LEU A 59 -10.21 2.56 2.28
N TYR A 60 -11.42 3.04 2.05
CA TYR A 60 -12.01 3.13 0.71
C TYR A 60 -12.19 4.57 0.34
N GLY A 61 -11.91 4.91 -0.90
CA GLY A 61 -12.08 6.26 -1.36
C GLY A 61 -11.83 6.40 -2.83
N GLY A 62 -11.80 7.66 -3.27
CA GLY A 62 -11.60 7.96 -4.66
C GLY A 62 -12.88 7.82 -5.44
N GLU A 63 -12.75 7.92 -6.76
CA GLU A 63 -13.90 7.97 -7.64
C GLU A 63 -14.71 6.69 -7.59
N TYR A 64 -14.03 5.56 -7.48
CA TYR A 64 -14.69 4.25 -7.52
C TYR A 64 -14.69 3.56 -6.17
N PHE A 65 -14.34 4.30 -5.12
CA PHE A 65 -14.31 3.76 -3.76
C PHE A 65 -13.42 2.52 -3.65
N GLY A 66 -12.30 2.54 -4.37
CA GLY A 66 -11.33 1.48 -4.25
C GLY A 66 -10.59 1.53 -2.93
N GLU A 67 -9.94 0.43 -2.59
CA GLU A 67 -9.14 0.37 -1.38
C GLU A 67 -7.85 1.16 -1.55
N TYR A 68 -7.40 1.81 -0.48
CA TYR A 68 -6.11 2.47 -0.49
C TYR A 68 -5.47 2.34 0.88
N VAL A 69 -4.14 2.41 0.89
CA VAL A 69 -3.37 2.32 2.14
C VAL A 69 -3.26 3.72 2.72
N TYR A 70 -3.88 3.93 3.88
CA TYR A 70 -3.84 5.23 4.53
C TYR A 70 -2.81 5.29 5.64
N ARG A 71 -2.24 4.16 6.03
CA ARG A 71 -1.24 4.10 7.08
C ARG A 71 -0.35 2.90 6.82
N GLN A 72 0.94 3.15 6.75
CA GLN A 72 1.90 2.07 6.50
C GLN A 72 2.06 1.22 7.76
N PRO A 73 2.40 -0.07 7.58
CA PRO A 73 2.58 -0.95 8.75
C PRO A 73 3.84 -0.57 9.53
N ALA A 74 3.76 -0.73 10.84
CA ALA A 74 4.86 -0.44 11.74
C ALA A 74 5.37 -1.67 12.45
N THR A 75 4.73 -2.82 12.31
CA THR A 75 5.14 -4.06 12.97
C THR A 75 5.00 -5.21 11.99
N SER A 76 5.65 -6.32 12.33
CA SER A 76 5.52 -7.52 11.51
C SER A 76 4.09 -8.02 11.44
N ALA A 77 3.37 -7.93 12.56
CA ALA A 77 1.98 -8.36 12.56
C ALA A 77 1.15 -7.51 11.60
N GLU A 78 1.42 -6.21 11.55
CA GLU A 78 0.69 -5.33 10.65
C GLU A 78 1.02 -5.61 9.19
N VAL A 79 2.28 -5.98 8.91
CA VAL A 79 2.63 -6.41 7.56
C VAL A 79 1.82 -7.63 7.17
N LEU A 80 1.68 -8.60 8.08
CA LEU A 80 0.92 -9.80 7.77
C LEU A 80 -0.55 -9.50 7.54
N ASN A 81 -1.10 -8.50 8.21
CA ASN A 81 -2.46 -8.06 7.94
C ASN A 81 -2.60 -7.54 6.51
N LEU A 82 -1.62 -6.76 6.05
CA LEU A 82 -1.64 -6.27 4.68
C LEU A 82 -1.45 -7.39 3.68
N VAL A 83 -0.63 -8.39 4.01
CA VAL A 83 -0.48 -9.56 3.15
C VAL A 83 -1.81 -10.27 3.01
N ALA A 84 -2.56 -10.45 4.11
CA ALA A 84 -3.86 -11.07 4.05
C ALA A 84 -4.82 -10.28 3.18
N ALA A 85 -4.80 -8.96 3.31
CA ALA A 85 -5.62 -8.10 2.46
C ALA A 85 -5.28 -8.29 0.98
N ALA A 86 -3.99 -8.34 0.67
CA ALA A 86 -3.55 -8.51 -0.70
C ALA A 86 -3.96 -9.87 -1.25
N GLN A 87 -3.85 -10.90 -0.42
CA GLN A 87 -4.21 -12.25 -0.84
C GLN A 87 -5.68 -12.38 -1.16
N GLN A 88 -6.52 -11.62 -0.47
CA GLN A 88 -7.96 -11.70 -0.64
C GLN A 88 -8.49 -10.75 -1.72
N ASP A 89 -7.64 -9.89 -2.25
CA ASP A 89 -8.07 -8.95 -3.27
C ASP A 89 -8.20 -9.68 -4.62
N PRO A 90 -9.42 -9.78 -5.16
CA PRO A 90 -9.61 -10.50 -6.43
C PRO A 90 -8.94 -9.79 -7.61
N TYR A 91 -8.65 -8.52 -7.49
CA TYR A 91 -8.00 -7.77 -8.58
C TYR A 91 -6.48 -7.78 -8.47
N HIS A 92 -5.95 -8.29 -7.36
CA HIS A 92 -4.50 -8.34 -7.13
C HIS A 92 -3.86 -6.96 -7.30
N GLY A 93 -4.53 -5.95 -6.76
CA GLY A 93 -4.11 -4.57 -6.95
C GLY A 93 -3.11 -4.05 -5.94
N TYR A 94 -2.75 -4.83 -4.94
CA TYR A 94 -1.79 -4.41 -3.94
C TYR A 94 -0.37 -4.51 -4.46
N ALA A 95 0.49 -3.61 -3.99
CA ALA A 95 1.89 -3.58 -4.39
C ALA A 95 2.76 -3.24 -3.19
N CYS A 96 4.03 -3.57 -3.26
CA CYS A 96 4.94 -3.32 -2.14
C CYS A 96 6.28 -2.74 -2.59
N ASP A 97 6.34 -2.15 -3.76
CA ASP A 97 7.56 -1.53 -4.28
C ASP A 97 7.53 -0.01 -4.17
N GLY A 98 6.68 0.51 -3.28
CA GLY A 98 6.47 1.94 -3.18
C GLY A 98 7.71 2.72 -2.78
N ASP A 99 8.56 2.14 -1.93
CA ASP A 99 9.74 2.85 -1.46
C ASP A 99 10.70 3.21 -2.60
N SER A 100 10.68 2.45 -3.69
CA SER A 100 11.51 2.76 -4.85
C SER A 100 10.81 3.68 -5.83
N ARG A 101 9.57 4.08 -5.54
CA ARG A 101 8.74 4.86 -6.46
C ARG A 101 8.43 6.26 -5.97
N TRP A 102 8.14 6.39 -4.65
CA TRP A 102 7.72 7.68 -4.12
C TRP A 102 8.88 8.66 -4.15
N THR A 103 8.60 9.86 -4.64
CA THR A 103 9.51 11.00 -4.60
C THR A 103 8.71 12.21 -4.18
N VAL A 104 9.40 13.32 -3.97
CA VAL A 104 8.70 14.57 -3.61
C VAL A 104 7.66 14.92 -4.65
N SER A 105 7.98 14.72 -5.93
CA SER A 105 7.07 15.11 -7.00
C SER A 105 5.89 14.15 -7.15
N THR A 106 5.93 12.98 -6.51
CA THR A 106 4.85 12.02 -6.61
C THR A 106 4.07 11.85 -5.32
N THR A 107 4.36 12.66 -4.30
CA THR A 107 3.61 12.57 -3.06
C THR A 107 2.22 13.16 -3.24
N ARG A 108 1.29 12.67 -2.44
CA ARG A 108 -0.10 13.11 -2.53
C ARG A 108 -0.27 14.59 -2.26
N THR A 109 0.60 15.17 -1.44
CA THR A 109 0.45 16.57 -1.08
C THR A 109 0.59 17.50 -2.26
N VAL A 110 1.18 17.06 -3.36
CA VAL A 110 1.29 17.88 -4.56
C VAL A 110 0.23 17.49 -5.58
N GLN A 111 -0.68 16.61 -5.22
CA GLN A 111 -1.74 16.17 -6.12
C GLN A 111 -2.70 17.33 -6.37
N PRO A 112 -2.91 17.72 -7.60
CA PRO A 112 -3.91 18.75 -7.87
C PRO A 112 -5.29 18.19 -7.61
N ALA A 113 -6.06 19.07 -7.26
CA ALA A 113 -7.44 18.68 -7.10
C ALA A 113 -8.07 18.17 -8.37
N THR A 114 -7.41 18.33 -9.21
CA THR A 114 -7.72 18.04 -10.13
C THR A 114 -7.87 17.65 -10.96
N ASP A 115 -7.40 17.73 -10.76
CA ASP A 115 -7.31 17.23 -11.29
C ASP A 115 -7.62 16.95 -11.78
N ASN A 116 -7.41 17.18 -11.93
CA ASN A 116 -7.51 16.75 -12.25
C ASN A 116 -7.53 16.37 -12.50
N SER A 117 -7.36 16.66 -12.42
CA SER A 117 -7.20 16.22 -12.59
C SER A 117 -7.32 15.97 -12.75
#